data_a9beeb269e489633365d2a704e6d812d
#
_entry.id   a9beeb269e489633365d2a704e6d812d
#
_cell.length_a   1.000
_cell.length_b   1.000
_cell.length_c   1.000
_cell.angle_alpha   90.00
_cell.angle_beta   90.00
_cell.angle_gamma   90.00
#
_symmetry.space_group_name_H-M   'P 1'
#
loop_
_entity.id
_entity.type
_entity.pdbx_description
1 polymer ?
#
loop_
_entity_poly.entity_id
_entity_poly.type
_entity_poly.pdbx_seq_one_letter_code
_entity_poly.pdbx_strand_id
1 'polypeptide(L)'
;MKNTLVIVLLSVIPCLTSFGQQKETTIYDVVVVGGGPAGIGAALASAKTGAHTVLIERDYRIGGTTVQAEVTDIGLFYAWRQQIIAGPVWELVTSAVAEAGGTFPDFSKQEHDKWMESCVKVDPKIYSRIAEEKLRNAGVELILNTEITSIEKTDIGWKVGIVNGRQIVDATGNATIAALAGANRIQSCEKIRQPGSYFFWLSSKGVKFDTQTIKRAHKEAVEKGELLPTDIYVGMDWFIRKGGGSGTYVPLADNSTPEARAETNRRGYEIRDRVIAFIRRQPGLEHIEVTSSAKEVGVRETYRVIGEKTISEEDYLAGYIPEDALSWSYWMVDQHNASTSGARLVFHKEGKKGAIPLGAMLPKGIGNMLVAGRGFRVTMVQILPCAFRHLAWQWDRLQV
;
A
#
# COMPACT_ATOMS: atom_id res chain seq x y z
N MET A 1 -39.08 -55.30 -66.75
CA MET A 1 -37.86 -54.54 -66.63
C MET A 1 -38.26 -53.18 -66.01
N LYS A 2 -38.02 -52.94 -64.70
CA LYS A 2 -38.40 -51.73 -64.03
C LYS A 2 -37.11 -50.90 -63.86
N ASN A 3 -37.06 -49.74 -64.49
CA ASN A 3 -35.94 -48.77 -64.29
C ASN A 3 -36.18 -47.96 -63.05
N THR A 4 -35.29 -48.07 -62.08
CA THR A 4 -35.27 -47.26 -60.88
C THR A 4 -34.34 -46.08 -61.13
N LEU A 5 -34.92 -44.86 -61.12
CA LEU A 5 -34.19 -43.59 -61.20
C LEU A 5 -33.68 -43.21 -59.83
N VAL A 6 -32.37 -43.18 -59.64
CA VAL A 6 -31.74 -42.70 -58.41
C VAL A 6 -31.47 -41.18 -58.57
N ILE A 7 -32.19 -40.37 -57.79
CA ILE A 7 -31.96 -38.89 -57.70
C ILE A 7 -30.98 -38.68 -56.59
N VAL A 8 -29.76 -38.25 -56.92
CA VAL A 8 -28.76 -37.79 -55.92
C VAL A 8 -29.02 -36.30 -55.64
N LEU A 9 -29.54 -36.01 -54.49
CA LEU A 9 -29.64 -34.65 -53.95
C LEU A 9 -28.29 -34.19 -53.41
N LEU A 10 -27.58 -33.34 -54.13
CA LEU A 10 -26.41 -32.58 -53.61
C LEU A 10 -26.90 -31.45 -52.70
N SER A 11 -26.78 -31.64 -51.40
CA SER A 11 -26.98 -30.59 -50.41
C SER A 11 -25.75 -29.68 -50.38
N VAL A 12 -25.89 -28.45 -50.91
CA VAL A 12 -24.94 -27.36 -50.77
C VAL A 12 -25.09 -26.81 -49.36
N ILE A 13 -24.14 -27.14 -48.47
CA ILE A 13 -24.03 -26.54 -47.13
C ILE A 13 -23.41 -25.14 -47.33
N PRO A 14 -24.11 -24.03 -47.04
CA PRO A 14 -23.47 -22.73 -47.01
C PRO A 14 -22.45 -22.69 -45.87
N CYS A 15 -21.20 -22.55 -46.22
CA CYS A 15 -20.13 -22.25 -45.27
C CYS A 15 -20.37 -20.84 -44.70
N LEU A 16 -21.06 -20.76 -43.57
CA LEU A 16 -21.17 -19.53 -42.80
C LEU A 16 -19.77 -19.20 -42.27
N THR A 17 -19.02 -18.41 -42.98
CA THR A 17 -17.85 -17.71 -42.47
C THR A 17 -18.34 -16.79 -41.34
N SER A 18 -18.24 -17.28 -40.11
CA SER A 18 -18.38 -16.44 -38.94
C SER A 18 -17.25 -15.42 -38.98
N PHE A 19 -17.55 -14.23 -39.49
CA PHE A 19 -16.71 -13.06 -39.21
C PHE A 19 -16.80 -12.83 -37.70
N GLY A 20 -15.83 -13.35 -36.96
CA GLY A 20 -15.64 -12.99 -35.58
C GLY A 20 -15.50 -11.46 -35.55
N GLN A 21 -16.51 -10.77 -35.02
CA GLN A 21 -16.34 -9.38 -34.63
C GLN A 21 -15.09 -9.32 -33.76
N GLN A 22 -14.01 -8.75 -34.28
CA GLN A 22 -12.88 -8.34 -33.49
C GLN A 22 -13.46 -7.35 -32.48
N LYS A 23 -13.62 -7.78 -31.24
CA LYS A 23 -14.06 -6.94 -30.14
C LYS A 23 -13.06 -5.77 -30.11
N GLU A 24 -13.50 -4.57 -30.48
CA GLU A 24 -12.65 -3.38 -30.42
C GLU A 24 -12.00 -3.37 -29.03
N THR A 25 -10.68 -3.42 -29.01
CA THR A 25 -9.95 -3.47 -27.76
C THR A 25 -10.07 -2.09 -27.13
N THR A 26 -10.80 -1.99 -26.02
CA THR A 26 -10.97 -0.74 -25.30
C THR A 26 -9.61 -0.13 -24.97
N ILE A 27 -9.42 1.14 -25.33
CA ILE A 27 -8.22 1.91 -25.01
C ILE A 27 -8.59 2.85 -23.88
N TYR A 28 -7.91 2.71 -22.76
CA TYR A 28 -8.05 3.62 -21.61
C TYR A 28 -7.10 4.81 -21.76
N ASP A 29 -7.54 5.98 -21.31
CA ASP A 29 -6.62 7.12 -21.20
C ASP A 29 -5.61 6.89 -20.09
N VAL A 30 -6.06 6.31 -18.96
CA VAL A 30 -5.20 6.00 -17.81
C VAL A 30 -5.44 4.57 -17.31
N VAL A 31 -4.36 3.80 -17.21
CA VAL A 31 -4.33 2.48 -16.54
C VAL A 31 -3.59 2.63 -15.22
N VAL A 32 -4.29 2.44 -14.13
CA VAL A 32 -3.71 2.43 -12.78
C VAL A 32 -3.51 1.00 -12.33
N VAL A 33 -2.29 0.62 -11.95
CA VAL A 33 -1.98 -0.72 -11.45
C VAL A 33 -1.62 -0.67 -9.98
N GLY A 34 -2.45 -1.32 -9.16
CA GLY A 34 -2.37 -1.35 -7.70
C GLY A 34 -3.48 -0.51 -7.04
N GLY A 35 -4.39 -1.17 -6.33
CA GLY A 35 -5.55 -0.59 -5.64
C GLY A 35 -5.24 -0.15 -4.19
N GLY A 36 -3.99 0.18 -3.87
CA GLY A 36 -3.64 0.82 -2.61
C GLY A 36 -4.06 2.29 -2.56
N PRO A 37 -3.86 3.00 -1.42
CA PRO A 37 -4.26 4.41 -1.30
C PRO A 37 -3.76 5.30 -2.44
N ALA A 38 -2.54 5.07 -2.93
CA ALA A 38 -1.97 5.81 -4.05
C ALA A 38 -2.73 5.57 -5.36
N GLY A 39 -3.05 4.31 -5.67
CA GLY A 39 -3.80 3.99 -6.88
C GLY A 39 -5.25 4.44 -6.82
N ILE A 40 -5.90 4.33 -5.65
CA ILE A 40 -7.25 4.87 -5.45
C ILE A 40 -7.27 6.37 -5.75
N GLY A 41 -6.31 7.11 -5.17
CA GLY A 41 -6.21 8.56 -5.40
C GLY A 41 -5.95 8.88 -6.86
N ALA A 42 -5.01 8.20 -7.51
CA ALA A 42 -4.69 8.39 -8.92
C ALA A 42 -5.91 8.13 -9.82
N ALA A 43 -6.61 7.02 -9.59
CA ALA A 43 -7.78 6.66 -10.40
C ALA A 43 -8.95 7.65 -10.23
N LEU A 44 -9.24 8.06 -8.98
CA LEU A 44 -10.27 9.07 -8.71
C LEU A 44 -9.93 10.42 -9.34
N ALA A 45 -8.66 10.85 -9.23
CA ALA A 45 -8.22 12.10 -9.83
C ALA A 45 -8.28 12.06 -11.36
N SER A 46 -7.82 10.98 -11.98
CA SER A 46 -7.90 10.79 -13.44
C SER A 46 -9.35 10.82 -13.94
N ALA A 47 -10.25 10.07 -13.31
CA ALA A 47 -11.65 10.05 -13.68
C ALA A 47 -12.31 11.43 -13.51
N LYS A 48 -11.94 12.21 -12.48
CA LYS A 48 -12.45 13.57 -12.28
C LYS A 48 -12.09 14.54 -13.41
N THR A 49 -10.99 14.29 -14.13
CA THR A 49 -10.64 15.07 -15.32
C THR A 49 -11.40 14.63 -16.59
N GLY A 50 -12.25 13.63 -16.51
CA GLY A 50 -12.97 13.03 -17.63
C GLY A 50 -12.19 11.93 -18.35
N ALA A 51 -11.01 11.53 -17.88
CA ALA A 51 -10.22 10.47 -18.46
C ALA A 51 -10.89 9.10 -18.29
N HIS A 52 -10.97 8.32 -19.37
CA HIS A 52 -11.42 6.92 -19.31
C HIS A 52 -10.38 6.09 -18.55
N THR A 53 -10.70 5.71 -17.31
CA THR A 53 -9.75 5.16 -16.36
C THR A 53 -10.11 3.74 -15.94
N VAL A 54 -9.10 2.85 -15.90
CA VAL A 54 -9.21 1.51 -15.31
C VAL A 54 -8.22 1.38 -14.17
N LEU A 55 -8.64 0.72 -13.07
CA LEU A 55 -7.76 0.33 -11.97
C LEU A 55 -7.70 -1.20 -11.88
N ILE A 56 -6.48 -1.73 -11.89
CA ILE A 56 -6.19 -3.17 -11.80
C ILE A 56 -5.58 -3.46 -10.44
N GLU A 57 -6.17 -4.38 -9.68
CA GLU A 57 -5.69 -4.79 -8.37
C GLU A 57 -5.54 -6.32 -8.29
N ARG A 58 -4.43 -6.77 -7.73
CA ARG A 58 -4.12 -8.21 -7.54
C ARG A 58 -5.04 -8.91 -6.53
N ASP A 59 -5.56 -8.16 -5.58
CA ASP A 59 -6.46 -8.68 -4.54
C ASP A 59 -7.92 -8.50 -4.92
N TYR A 60 -8.81 -9.20 -4.23
CA TYR A 60 -10.25 -9.04 -4.39
C TYR A 60 -10.80 -7.80 -3.68
N ARG A 61 -10.00 -7.15 -2.83
CA ARG A 61 -10.35 -5.93 -2.11
C ARG A 61 -9.36 -4.81 -2.39
N ILE A 62 -9.90 -3.63 -2.56
CA ILE A 62 -9.15 -2.38 -2.68
C ILE A 62 -8.73 -1.87 -1.30
N GLY A 63 -7.60 -1.17 -1.22
CA GLY A 63 -7.11 -0.52 0.00
C GLY A 63 -5.65 -0.83 0.33
N GLY A 64 -5.03 -1.79 -0.36
CA GLY A 64 -3.60 -2.12 -0.20
C GLY A 64 -3.23 -2.38 1.27
N THR A 65 -2.14 -1.78 1.76
CA THR A 65 -1.65 -2.02 3.14
C THR A 65 -2.64 -1.60 4.23
N THR A 66 -3.54 -0.65 3.97
CA THR A 66 -4.60 -0.26 4.92
C THR A 66 -5.55 -1.42 5.19
N VAL A 67 -5.84 -2.22 4.16
CA VAL A 67 -6.80 -3.33 4.22
C VAL A 67 -6.11 -4.68 4.41
N GLN A 68 -5.07 -4.98 3.61
CA GLN A 68 -4.43 -6.30 3.62
C GLN A 68 -3.52 -6.50 4.83
N ALA A 69 -2.85 -5.44 5.28
CA ALA A 69 -1.94 -5.47 6.41
C ALA A 69 -2.49 -4.77 7.67
N GLU A 70 -3.75 -4.32 7.64
CA GLU A 70 -4.45 -3.63 8.74
C GLU A 70 -3.67 -2.42 9.30
N VAL A 71 -2.91 -1.72 8.45
CA VAL A 71 -2.25 -0.46 8.82
C VAL A 71 -3.28 0.66 8.73
N THR A 72 -4.09 0.81 9.76
CA THR A 72 -5.32 1.61 9.77
C THR A 72 -5.14 3.05 10.21
N ASP A 73 -4.02 3.37 10.85
CA ASP A 73 -3.70 4.75 11.24
C ASP A 73 -3.11 5.49 10.03
N ILE A 74 -3.88 6.42 9.47
CA ILE A 74 -3.52 7.19 8.28
C ILE A 74 -3.13 8.60 8.69
N GLY A 75 -1.95 9.02 8.40
CA GLY A 75 -1.43 10.34 8.71
C GLY A 75 -0.40 10.80 7.68
N LEU A 76 -0.03 12.06 7.60
CA LEU A 76 -0.56 13.22 8.29
C LEU A 76 -1.21 14.16 7.27
N PHE A 77 -2.48 14.47 7.46
CA PHE A 77 -3.22 15.38 6.57
C PHE A 77 -2.94 16.85 6.90
N TYR A 78 -2.45 17.10 8.09
CA TYR A 78 -2.16 18.42 8.64
C TYR A 78 -0.69 18.55 8.98
N ALA A 79 -0.14 19.73 8.77
CA ALA A 79 1.17 20.15 9.23
C ALA A 79 1.03 21.48 9.92
N TRP A 80 1.59 21.61 11.12
CA TRP A 80 1.55 22.88 11.88
C TRP A 80 0.12 23.44 12.02
N ARG A 81 -0.86 22.54 12.27
CA ARG A 81 -2.31 22.88 12.42
C ARG A 81 -2.99 23.35 11.13
N GLN A 82 -2.30 23.28 10.00
CA GLN A 82 -2.86 23.62 8.69
C GLN A 82 -3.06 22.36 7.85
N GLN A 83 -4.19 22.25 7.19
CA GLN A 83 -4.41 21.15 6.25
C GLN A 83 -3.48 21.28 5.05
N ILE A 84 -2.67 20.26 4.79
CA ILE A 84 -1.74 20.22 3.66
C ILE A 84 -2.16 19.21 2.59
N ILE A 85 -3.07 18.30 2.91
CA ILE A 85 -3.59 17.27 2.03
C ILE A 85 -5.11 17.31 2.07
N ALA A 86 -5.72 17.51 0.90
CA ALA A 86 -7.16 17.54 0.66
C ALA A 86 -7.48 16.62 -0.53
N GLY A 87 -8.66 16.72 -1.11
CA GLY A 87 -9.06 16.00 -2.33
C GLY A 87 -9.58 14.59 -2.09
N PRO A 88 -9.63 13.74 -3.14
CA PRO A 88 -10.43 12.51 -3.15
C PRO A 88 -10.18 11.55 -1.99
N VAL A 89 -8.95 11.43 -1.49
CA VAL A 89 -8.70 10.52 -0.38
C VAL A 89 -8.96 11.15 0.98
N TRP A 90 -8.80 12.45 1.16
CA TRP A 90 -9.34 13.09 2.35
C TRP A 90 -10.86 12.83 2.42
N GLU A 91 -11.58 13.00 1.31
CA GLU A 91 -13.00 12.69 1.19
C GLU A 91 -13.30 11.21 1.47
N LEU A 92 -12.46 10.29 0.99
CA LEU A 92 -12.58 8.86 1.28
C LEU A 92 -12.41 8.57 2.77
N VAL A 93 -11.36 9.11 3.38
CA VAL A 93 -11.06 8.91 4.81
C VAL A 93 -12.16 9.52 5.68
N THR A 94 -12.61 10.74 5.36
CA THR A 94 -13.70 11.38 6.10
C THR A 94 -15.01 10.59 6.01
N SER A 95 -15.35 10.08 4.82
CA SER A 95 -16.52 9.23 4.64
C SER A 95 -16.40 7.93 5.44
N ALA A 96 -15.23 7.28 5.44
CA ALA A 96 -15.01 6.03 6.16
C ALA A 96 -15.07 6.21 7.69
N VAL A 97 -14.53 7.30 8.22
CA VAL A 97 -14.61 7.64 9.65
C VAL A 97 -16.04 7.95 10.06
N ALA A 98 -16.76 8.76 9.27
CA ALA A 98 -18.15 9.11 9.57
C ALA A 98 -19.06 7.88 9.60
N GLU A 99 -18.93 6.98 8.62
CA GLU A 99 -19.74 5.75 8.58
C GLU A 99 -19.41 4.77 9.72
N ALA A 100 -18.13 4.72 10.13
CA ALA A 100 -17.73 3.92 11.28
C ALA A 100 -18.19 4.51 12.63
N GLY A 101 -18.82 5.70 12.63
CA GLY A 101 -19.15 6.41 13.88
C GLY A 101 -17.91 6.87 14.64
N GLY A 102 -16.78 7.00 13.93
CA GLY A 102 -15.49 7.41 14.48
C GLY A 102 -15.38 8.93 14.67
N THR A 103 -14.30 9.35 15.32
CA THR A 103 -13.99 10.77 15.55
C THR A 103 -12.65 11.13 14.92
N PHE A 104 -12.53 12.40 14.51
CA PHE A 104 -11.27 12.93 14.03
C PHE A 104 -10.41 13.43 15.20
N PRO A 105 -9.07 13.40 15.03
CA PRO A 105 -8.18 14.14 15.89
C PRO A 105 -8.54 15.66 15.90
N ASP A 106 -8.31 16.31 17.03
CA ASP A 106 -8.37 17.77 17.10
C ASP A 106 -7.09 18.36 16.50
N PHE A 107 -7.11 18.61 15.19
CA PHE A 107 -5.95 19.11 14.47
C PHE A 107 -5.50 20.52 14.91
N SER A 108 -6.36 21.28 15.62
CA SER A 108 -5.98 22.57 16.18
C SER A 108 -4.99 22.44 17.35
N LYS A 109 -4.93 21.23 17.94
CA LYS A 109 -4.02 20.87 19.02
C LYS A 109 -2.83 20.04 18.57
N GLN A 110 -2.60 19.93 17.26
CA GLN A 110 -1.47 19.17 16.72
C GLN A 110 -0.16 19.62 17.34
N GLU A 111 0.55 18.67 17.96
CA GLU A 111 1.90 18.84 18.50
C GLU A 111 2.88 18.03 17.65
N HIS A 112 4.07 18.58 17.46
CA HIS A 112 5.07 18.02 16.54
C HIS A 112 5.58 16.63 16.99
N ASP A 113 5.83 16.45 18.26
CA ASP A 113 6.32 15.23 18.87
C ASP A 113 5.22 14.18 19.16
N LYS A 114 3.95 14.60 19.15
CA LYS A 114 2.77 13.75 19.33
C LYS A 114 2.06 13.44 18.00
N TRP A 115 2.83 13.27 16.94
CA TRP A 115 2.33 13.07 15.59
C TRP A 115 1.30 11.93 15.46
N MET A 116 1.42 10.86 16.25
CA MET A 116 0.46 9.76 16.25
C MET A 116 -0.96 10.19 16.64
N GLU A 117 -1.10 11.22 17.50
CA GLU A 117 -2.38 11.78 17.89
C GLU A 117 -3.08 12.52 16.73
N SER A 118 -2.33 12.84 15.67
CA SER A 118 -2.84 13.45 14.43
C SER A 118 -3.13 12.43 13.31
N CYS A 119 -2.93 11.13 13.56
CA CYS A 119 -3.31 10.09 12.61
C CYS A 119 -4.82 9.83 12.67
N VAL A 120 -5.44 9.67 11.51
CA VAL A 120 -6.86 9.34 11.39
C VAL A 120 -7.00 7.82 11.31
N LYS A 121 -7.75 7.24 12.24
CA LYS A 121 -7.99 5.80 12.25
C LYS A 121 -9.22 5.44 11.42
N VAL A 122 -9.08 4.44 10.56
CA VAL A 122 -10.18 3.93 9.73
C VAL A 122 -10.47 2.46 10.02
N ASP A 123 -11.73 2.05 9.84
CA ASP A 123 -12.08 0.64 9.74
C ASP A 123 -11.69 0.13 8.35
N PRO A 124 -10.87 -0.93 8.22
CA PRO A 124 -10.36 -1.39 6.94
C PRO A 124 -11.45 -1.96 6.02
N LYS A 125 -12.54 -2.52 6.56
CA LYS A 125 -13.64 -3.06 5.76
C LYS A 125 -14.49 -1.93 5.19
N ILE A 126 -14.84 -0.95 6.03
CA ILE A 126 -15.59 0.24 5.62
C ILE A 126 -14.77 1.05 4.61
N TYR A 127 -13.47 1.27 4.89
CA TYR A 127 -12.56 1.97 3.99
C TYR A 127 -12.52 1.32 2.60
N SER A 128 -12.37 -0.01 2.53
CA SER A 128 -12.33 -0.75 1.26
C SER A 128 -13.61 -0.60 0.46
N ARG A 129 -14.77 -0.77 1.13
CA ARG A 129 -16.09 -0.67 0.50
C ARG A 129 -16.36 0.73 -0.04
N ILE A 130 -16.12 1.77 0.76
CA ILE A 130 -16.32 3.16 0.32
C ILE A 130 -15.36 3.53 -0.82
N ALA A 131 -14.12 3.04 -0.78
CA ALA A 131 -13.17 3.25 -1.86
C ALA A 131 -13.68 2.66 -3.18
N GLU A 132 -14.20 1.43 -3.14
CA GLU A 132 -14.77 0.77 -4.31
C GLU A 132 -16.00 1.53 -4.84
N GLU A 133 -16.92 1.93 -3.96
CA GLU A 133 -18.10 2.70 -4.32
C GLU A 133 -17.74 4.05 -4.98
N LYS A 134 -16.79 4.79 -4.39
CA LYS A 134 -16.34 6.07 -4.95
C LYS A 134 -15.70 5.90 -6.33
N LEU A 135 -14.87 4.87 -6.53
CA LEU A 135 -14.25 4.58 -7.83
C LEU A 135 -15.30 4.25 -8.89
N ARG A 136 -16.24 3.35 -8.59
CA ARG A 136 -17.33 3.00 -9.50
C ARG A 136 -18.22 4.19 -9.83
N ASN A 137 -18.59 4.99 -8.82
CA ASN A 137 -19.40 6.20 -9.02
C ASN A 137 -18.67 7.28 -9.84
N ALA A 138 -17.34 7.31 -9.80
CA ALA A 138 -16.53 8.18 -10.65
C ALA A 138 -16.35 7.63 -12.08
N GLY A 139 -16.90 6.47 -12.42
CA GLY A 139 -16.77 5.83 -13.73
C GLY A 139 -15.46 5.07 -13.94
N VAL A 140 -14.70 4.79 -12.86
CA VAL A 140 -13.49 3.97 -12.94
C VAL A 140 -13.88 2.51 -13.13
N GLU A 141 -13.35 1.86 -14.16
CA GLU A 141 -13.47 0.42 -14.33
C GLU A 141 -12.51 -0.30 -13.35
N LEU A 142 -12.99 -1.35 -12.67
CA LEU A 142 -12.22 -2.11 -11.71
C LEU A 142 -11.98 -3.53 -12.19
N ILE A 143 -10.71 -3.92 -12.31
CA ILE A 143 -10.28 -5.29 -12.60
C ILE A 143 -9.56 -5.81 -11.36
N LEU A 144 -10.26 -6.62 -10.57
CA LEU A 144 -9.76 -7.20 -9.32
C LEU A 144 -9.23 -8.62 -9.55
N ASN A 145 -8.55 -9.20 -8.54
CA ASN A 145 -7.93 -10.53 -8.60
C ASN A 145 -6.98 -10.70 -9.80
N THR A 146 -6.31 -9.62 -10.22
CA THR A 146 -5.48 -9.62 -11.42
C THR A 146 -4.09 -9.06 -11.13
N GLU A 147 -3.09 -9.92 -11.13
CA GLU A 147 -1.67 -9.54 -10.99
C GLU A 147 -1.06 -9.35 -12.40
N ILE A 148 -0.49 -8.18 -12.64
CA ILE A 148 0.17 -7.87 -13.92
C ILE A 148 1.59 -8.41 -13.91
N THR A 149 1.87 -9.29 -14.85
CA THR A 149 3.19 -9.94 -15.03
C THR A 149 3.91 -9.54 -16.32
N SER A 150 3.22 -8.84 -17.22
CA SER A 150 3.80 -8.36 -18.48
C SER A 150 3.19 -7.06 -18.94
N ILE A 151 4.00 -6.24 -19.59
CA ILE A 151 3.56 -5.06 -20.32
C ILE A 151 4.33 -4.94 -21.64
N GLU A 152 3.76 -4.26 -22.60
CA GLU A 152 4.33 -4.07 -23.93
C GLU A 152 4.12 -2.62 -24.38
N LYS A 153 5.16 -2.00 -24.92
CA LYS A 153 5.07 -0.67 -25.54
C LYS A 153 4.33 -0.79 -26.88
N THR A 154 3.39 0.11 -27.11
CA THR A 154 2.62 0.19 -28.36
C THR A 154 2.71 1.60 -28.94
N ASP A 155 2.23 1.80 -30.17
CA ASP A 155 2.21 3.12 -30.83
C ASP A 155 1.33 4.13 -30.08
N ILE A 156 0.31 3.66 -29.35
CA ILE A 156 -0.64 4.51 -28.63
C ILE A 156 -0.32 4.66 -27.14
N GLY A 157 0.68 3.94 -26.62
CA GLY A 157 0.99 3.90 -25.20
C GLY A 157 1.49 2.54 -24.76
N TRP A 158 0.69 1.79 -24.01
CA TRP A 158 1.08 0.53 -23.39
C TRP A 158 -0.05 -0.50 -23.43
N LYS A 159 0.31 -1.75 -23.68
CA LYS A 159 -0.53 -2.91 -23.37
C LYS A 159 -0.12 -3.42 -21.99
N VAL A 160 -1.05 -3.45 -21.05
CA VAL A 160 -0.86 -3.85 -19.65
C VAL A 160 -1.69 -5.09 -19.40
N GLY A 161 -1.07 -6.26 -19.44
CA GLY A 161 -1.79 -7.53 -19.41
C GLY A 161 -2.84 -7.61 -20.54
N ILE A 162 -4.12 -7.52 -20.16
CA ILE A 162 -5.25 -7.64 -21.10
C ILE A 162 -5.84 -6.29 -21.57
N VAL A 163 -5.35 -5.16 -21.06
CA VAL A 163 -5.87 -3.83 -21.39
C VAL A 163 -4.85 -2.98 -22.12
N ASN A 164 -5.33 -2.01 -22.93
CA ASN A 164 -4.49 -1.00 -23.55
C ASN A 164 -4.74 0.36 -22.93
N GLY A 165 -3.67 1.12 -22.71
CA GLY A 165 -3.74 2.46 -22.11
C GLY A 165 -2.73 3.42 -22.70
N ARG A 166 -3.09 4.71 -22.71
CA ARG A 166 -2.23 5.81 -23.17
C ARG A 166 -1.17 6.14 -22.13
N GLN A 167 -1.60 6.19 -20.86
CA GLN A 167 -0.78 6.51 -19.71
C GLN A 167 -0.89 5.39 -18.65
N ILE A 168 0.19 5.13 -17.92
CA ILE A 168 0.19 4.19 -16.79
C ILE A 168 0.52 4.93 -15.50
N VAL A 169 -0.19 4.56 -14.42
CA VAL A 169 0.22 4.86 -13.07
C VAL A 169 0.59 3.56 -12.36
N ASP A 170 1.88 3.36 -12.11
CA ASP A 170 2.38 2.26 -11.29
C ASP A 170 2.21 2.61 -9.81
N ALA A 171 1.15 2.08 -9.20
CA ALA A 171 0.85 2.20 -7.78
C ALA A 171 1.06 0.87 -7.03
N THR A 172 1.85 -0.04 -7.57
CA THR A 172 2.12 -1.38 -6.99
C THR A 172 2.90 -1.32 -5.68
N GLY A 173 3.54 -0.18 -5.40
CA GLY A 173 4.36 0.05 -4.22
C GLY A 173 5.78 -0.52 -4.31
N ASN A 174 6.11 -1.27 -5.35
CA ASN A 174 7.44 -1.81 -5.62
C ASN A 174 7.99 -1.36 -6.98
N ALA A 175 7.32 -0.39 -7.65
CA ALA A 175 7.61 0.01 -9.02
C ALA A 175 7.69 -1.20 -9.98
N THR A 176 6.76 -2.15 -9.83
CA THR A 176 6.77 -3.42 -10.56
C THR A 176 6.50 -3.20 -12.04
N ILE A 177 5.53 -2.35 -12.37
CA ILE A 177 5.17 -2.05 -13.76
C ILE A 177 6.28 -1.25 -14.43
N ALA A 178 6.88 -0.30 -13.72
CA ALA A 178 8.04 0.44 -14.22
C ALA A 178 9.21 -0.50 -14.55
N ALA A 179 9.46 -1.51 -13.72
CA ALA A 179 10.49 -2.50 -14.00
C ALA A 179 10.16 -3.38 -15.21
N LEU A 180 8.90 -3.80 -15.36
CA LEU A 180 8.44 -4.54 -16.55
C LEU A 180 8.58 -3.70 -17.83
N ALA A 181 8.49 -2.37 -17.72
CA ALA A 181 8.76 -1.43 -18.81
C ALA A 181 10.25 -1.22 -19.10
N GLY A 182 11.14 -1.81 -18.31
CA GLY A 182 12.60 -1.65 -18.45
C GLY A 182 13.18 -0.53 -17.61
N ALA A 183 12.41 0.12 -16.72
CA ALA A 183 12.95 1.12 -15.81
C ALA A 183 13.91 0.49 -14.78
N ASN A 184 14.99 1.20 -14.52
CA ASN A 184 15.90 0.80 -13.44
C ASN A 184 15.26 1.04 -12.07
N ARG A 185 15.45 0.07 -11.17
CA ARG A 185 15.03 0.14 -9.77
C ARG A 185 16.22 -0.02 -8.85
N ILE A 186 16.10 0.55 -7.65
CA ILE A 186 17.05 0.32 -6.56
C ILE A 186 16.33 -0.49 -5.49
N GLN A 187 16.92 -1.61 -5.10
CA GLN A 187 16.50 -2.36 -3.93
C GLN A 187 17.16 -1.80 -2.68
N SER A 188 16.41 -1.70 -1.60
CA SER A 188 16.97 -1.34 -0.31
C SER A 188 17.98 -2.39 0.13
N CYS A 189 19.19 -1.94 0.55
CA CYS A 189 20.24 -2.83 1.05
C CYS A 189 19.71 -3.63 2.26
N GLU A 190 19.98 -4.93 2.30
CA GLU A 190 19.50 -5.82 3.36
C GLU A 190 19.88 -5.36 4.76
N LYS A 191 21.09 -4.82 4.94
CA LYS A 191 21.60 -4.34 6.24
C LYS A 191 20.80 -3.18 6.82
N ILE A 192 20.13 -2.39 5.97
CA ILE A 192 19.40 -1.18 6.36
C ILE A 192 17.93 -1.24 5.96
N ARG A 193 17.49 -2.33 5.30
CA ARG A 193 16.08 -2.51 4.92
C ARG A 193 15.21 -2.55 6.16
N GLN A 194 14.20 -1.70 6.18
CA GLN A 194 13.24 -1.69 7.28
C GLN A 194 12.45 -2.99 7.34
N PRO A 195 12.17 -3.50 8.56
CA PRO A 195 11.33 -4.66 8.74
C PRO A 195 9.89 -4.36 8.30
N GLY A 196 9.16 -5.38 7.88
CA GLY A 196 7.72 -5.33 7.80
C GLY A 196 7.08 -5.32 9.19
N SER A 197 5.77 -5.05 9.26
CA SER A 197 4.97 -5.25 10.48
C SER A 197 3.86 -6.24 10.20
N TYR A 198 3.63 -7.15 11.15
CA TYR A 198 2.51 -8.05 11.10
C TYR A 198 1.53 -7.75 12.23
N PHE A 199 0.27 -7.55 11.91
CA PHE A 199 -0.77 -7.18 12.86
C PHE A 199 -1.63 -8.38 13.20
N PHE A 200 -1.82 -8.62 14.50
CA PHE A 200 -2.79 -9.59 15.00
C PHE A 200 -3.36 -9.14 16.34
N TRP A 201 -4.60 -9.53 16.61
CA TRP A 201 -5.37 -9.10 17.75
C TRP A 201 -5.60 -10.26 18.69
N LEU A 202 -5.71 -9.95 19.99
CA LEU A 202 -5.82 -10.90 21.07
C LEU A 202 -7.08 -10.67 21.90
N SER A 203 -7.62 -11.73 22.48
CA SER A 203 -8.71 -11.68 23.48
C SER A 203 -8.27 -11.16 24.85
N SER A 204 -7.09 -10.53 24.94
CA SER A 204 -6.43 -10.15 26.20
C SER A 204 -6.83 -8.76 26.72
N LYS A 205 -7.62 -7.98 25.97
CA LYS A 205 -8.03 -6.65 26.40
C LYS A 205 -8.87 -6.71 27.69
N GLY A 206 -8.38 -6.02 28.73
CA GLY A 206 -9.03 -6.00 30.05
C GLY A 206 -8.66 -7.16 30.96
N VAL A 207 -7.89 -8.14 30.50
CA VAL A 207 -7.37 -9.23 31.35
C VAL A 207 -6.33 -8.67 32.32
N LYS A 208 -6.44 -9.06 33.59
CA LYS A 208 -5.49 -8.65 34.64
C LYS A 208 -4.33 -9.64 34.70
N PHE A 209 -3.12 -9.10 34.77
CA PHE A 209 -1.89 -9.87 34.93
C PHE A 209 -0.81 -9.03 35.64
N ASP A 210 0.19 -9.68 36.21
CA ASP A 210 1.32 -8.97 36.82
C ASP A 210 2.30 -8.51 35.73
N THR A 211 2.40 -7.19 35.58
CA THR A 211 3.26 -6.53 34.59
C THR A 211 4.73 -6.88 34.76
N GLN A 212 5.22 -6.97 36.00
CA GLN A 212 6.66 -7.22 36.28
C GLN A 212 7.01 -8.67 35.93
N THR A 213 6.12 -9.59 36.23
CA THR A 213 6.28 -11.00 35.83
C THR A 213 6.36 -11.14 34.30
N ILE A 214 5.45 -10.48 33.54
CA ILE A 214 5.49 -10.52 32.08
C ILE A 214 6.78 -9.90 31.52
N LYS A 215 7.22 -8.75 32.05
CA LYS A 215 8.44 -8.09 31.57
C LYS A 215 9.67 -8.96 31.81
N ARG A 216 9.77 -9.59 32.99
CA ARG A 216 10.87 -10.50 33.32
C ARG A 216 10.85 -11.74 32.43
N ALA A 217 9.71 -12.41 32.33
CA ALA A 217 9.55 -13.60 31.49
C ALA A 217 9.87 -13.30 29.98
N HIS A 218 9.43 -12.15 29.48
CA HIS A 218 9.77 -11.73 28.13
C HIS A 218 11.27 -11.54 27.92
N LYS A 219 11.95 -10.86 28.85
CA LYS A 219 13.39 -10.68 28.80
C LYS A 219 14.13 -12.02 28.81
N GLU A 220 13.76 -12.92 29.75
CA GLU A 220 14.34 -14.26 29.83
C GLU A 220 14.11 -15.09 28.55
N ALA A 221 12.91 -15.00 27.93
CA ALA A 221 12.61 -15.70 26.70
C ALA A 221 13.46 -15.17 25.52
N VAL A 222 13.72 -13.87 25.46
CA VAL A 222 14.63 -13.29 24.46
C VAL A 222 16.08 -13.73 24.72
N GLU A 223 16.55 -13.72 25.96
CA GLU A 223 17.90 -14.16 26.34
C GLU A 223 18.15 -15.66 26.03
N LYS A 224 17.11 -16.48 26.14
CA LYS A 224 17.15 -17.91 25.78
C LYS A 224 16.93 -18.19 24.30
N GLY A 225 16.61 -17.17 23.49
CA GLY A 225 16.30 -17.33 22.06
C GLY A 225 14.93 -17.96 21.76
N GLU A 226 14.04 -18.04 22.76
CA GLU A 226 12.65 -18.49 22.56
C GLU A 226 11.82 -17.44 21.81
N LEU A 227 12.13 -16.18 22.03
CA LEU A 227 11.62 -15.03 21.30
C LEU A 227 12.78 -14.22 20.71
N LEU A 228 12.53 -13.55 19.61
CA LEU A 228 13.46 -12.56 19.06
C LEU A 228 13.13 -11.17 19.63
N PRO A 229 14.11 -10.25 19.75
CA PRO A 229 13.85 -8.86 20.17
C PRO A 229 12.85 -8.14 19.28
N THR A 230 12.70 -8.60 18.03
CA THR A 230 11.82 -8.05 17.01
C THR A 230 10.41 -8.65 17.03
N ASP A 231 10.20 -9.76 17.74
CA ASP A 231 8.88 -10.40 17.80
C ASP A 231 7.83 -9.50 18.45
N ILE A 232 8.22 -8.80 19.53
CA ILE A 232 7.43 -7.72 20.14
C ILE A 232 8.36 -6.57 20.52
N TYR A 233 8.38 -5.51 19.72
CA TYR A 233 9.25 -4.36 19.94
C TYR A 233 8.66 -3.28 20.86
N VAL A 234 7.34 -3.27 21.05
CA VAL A 234 6.64 -2.26 21.87
C VAL A 234 6.56 -2.59 23.36
N GLY A 235 7.07 -3.71 23.79
CA GLY A 235 6.93 -4.26 25.14
C GLY A 235 5.74 -5.22 25.27
N MET A 236 6.03 -6.44 25.74
CA MET A 236 5.05 -7.54 25.81
C MET A 236 3.84 -7.19 26.69
N ASP A 237 4.06 -6.56 27.83
CA ASP A 237 2.99 -6.15 28.72
C ASP A 237 2.04 -5.11 28.11
N TRP A 238 2.59 -4.17 27.36
CA TRP A 238 1.79 -3.18 26.62
C TRP A 238 0.98 -3.86 25.51
N PHE A 239 1.61 -4.74 24.74
CA PHE A 239 0.98 -5.49 23.64
C PHE A 239 -0.22 -6.29 24.15
N ILE A 240 -0.05 -7.03 25.26
CA ILE A 240 -1.13 -7.80 25.89
C ILE A 240 -2.27 -6.88 26.35
N ARG A 241 -1.96 -5.78 27.07
CA ARG A 241 -3.00 -4.85 27.56
C ARG A 241 -3.82 -4.21 26.44
N LYS A 242 -3.20 -3.92 25.31
CA LYS A 242 -3.88 -3.35 24.14
C LYS A 242 -4.75 -4.35 23.39
N GLY A 243 -4.62 -5.64 23.68
CA GLY A 243 -5.30 -6.69 22.92
C GLY A 243 -4.62 -6.96 21.58
N GLY A 244 -3.31 -6.86 21.51
CA GLY A 244 -2.54 -7.04 20.29
C GLY A 244 -2.43 -5.78 19.44
N GLY A 245 -2.37 -5.96 18.14
CA GLY A 245 -2.28 -4.91 17.12
C GLY A 245 -0.90 -4.74 16.52
N SER A 246 -0.41 -3.50 16.39
CA SER A 246 0.96 -3.18 16.00
C SER A 246 1.95 -3.53 17.10
N GLY A 247 3.09 -4.07 16.74
CA GLY A 247 4.13 -4.35 17.74
C GLY A 247 5.15 -5.40 17.35
N THR A 248 5.01 -5.99 16.14
CA THR A 248 5.91 -7.01 15.63
C THR A 248 6.72 -6.50 14.45
N TYR A 249 7.93 -6.99 14.31
CA TYR A 249 8.74 -6.79 13.11
C TYR A 249 8.99 -8.11 12.38
N VAL A 250 8.85 -8.07 11.06
CA VAL A 250 9.25 -9.14 10.14
C VAL A 250 10.51 -8.66 9.41
N PRO A 251 11.72 -9.05 9.82
CA PRO A 251 12.96 -8.64 9.18
C PRO A 251 13.00 -9.05 7.70
N LEU A 252 13.65 -8.25 6.85
CA LEU A 252 13.80 -8.52 5.41
C LEU A 252 12.47 -8.79 4.69
N ALA A 253 11.39 -8.14 5.13
CA ALA A 253 10.09 -8.29 4.50
C ALA A 253 10.15 -7.86 3.03
N ASP A 254 9.62 -8.70 2.15
CA ASP A 254 9.56 -8.48 0.71
C ASP A 254 8.22 -8.96 0.16
N ASN A 255 7.57 -8.15 -0.66
CA ASN A 255 6.34 -8.50 -1.37
C ASN A 255 6.42 -8.13 -2.85
N SER A 256 7.63 -8.08 -3.40
CA SER A 256 7.87 -7.69 -4.79
C SER A 256 7.54 -8.78 -5.80
N THR A 257 7.51 -10.05 -5.37
CA THR A 257 7.04 -11.20 -6.16
C THR A 257 6.03 -12.01 -5.36
N PRO A 258 5.22 -12.87 -6.00
CA PRO A 258 4.32 -13.78 -5.30
C PRO A 258 5.03 -14.67 -4.26
N GLU A 259 6.20 -15.22 -4.62
CA GLU A 259 7.00 -16.11 -3.77
C GLU A 259 7.56 -15.36 -2.56
N ALA A 260 8.16 -14.18 -2.77
CA ALA A 260 8.70 -13.35 -1.71
C ALA A 260 7.59 -12.88 -0.75
N ARG A 261 6.40 -12.56 -1.29
CA ARG A 261 5.21 -12.21 -0.51
C ARG A 261 4.74 -13.39 0.35
N ALA A 262 4.64 -14.59 -0.24
CA ALA A 262 4.23 -15.79 0.48
C ALA A 262 5.20 -16.12 1.63
N GLU A 263 6.50 -16.05 1.37
CA GLU A 263 7.55 -16.28 2.38
C GLU A 263 7.52 -15.21 3.49
N THR A 264 7.33 -13.95 3.13
CA THR A 264 7.20 -12.86 4.12
C THR A 264 5.98 -13.08 5.02
N ASN A 265 4.84 -13.47 4.45
CA ASN A 265 3.63 -13.76 5.21
C ASN A 265 3.80 -14.98 6.13
N ARG A 266 4.43 -16.07 5.63
CA ARG A 266 4.75 -17.26 6.42
C ARG A 266 5.53 -16.87 7.69
N ARG A 267 6.57 -16.05 7.56
CA ARG A 267 7.36 -15.57 8.71
C ARG A 267 6.53 -14.71 9.67
N GLY A 268 5.61 -13.89 9.15
CA GLY A 268 4.67 -13.13 9.99
C GLY A 268 3.78 -14.05 10.82
N TYR A 269 3.27 -15.13 10.23
CA TYR A 269 2.44 -16.13 10.93
C TYR A 269 3.25 -16.88 11.99
N GLU A 270 4.49 -17.24 11.71
CA GLU A 270 5.37 -17.90 12.69
C GLU A 270 5.68 -17.00 13.89
N ILE A 271 5.88 -15.70 13.67
CA ILE A 271 6.04 -14.74 14.79
C ILE A 271 4.77 -14.71 15.65
N ARG A 272 3.60 -14.60 15.04
CA ARG A 272 2.31 -14.64 15.75
C ARG A 272 2.20 -15.91 16.61
N ASP A 273 2.45 -17.07 16.00
CA ASP A 273 2.27 -18.35 16.66
C ASP A 273 3.27 -18.53 17.81
N ARG A 274 4.51 -18.07 17.67
CA ARG A 274 5.53 -18.05 18.70
C ARG A 274 5.17 -17.10 19.84
N VAL A 275 4.67 -15.92 19.53
CA VAL A 275 4.25 -14.93 20.53
C VAL A 275 3.04 -15.43 21.32
N ILE A 276 2.02 -15.99 20.68
CA ILE A 276 0.84 -16.51 21.39
C ILE A 276 1.20 -17.73 22.26
N ALA A 277 2.08 -18.59 21.79
CA ALA A 277 2.58 -19.70 22.57
C ALA A 277 3.33 -19.22 23.84
N PHE A 278 4.13 -18.16 23.74
CA PHE A 278 4.76 -17.52 24.89
C PHE A 278 3.71 -16.93 25.86
N ILE A 279 2.74 -16.17 25.37
CA ILE A 279 1.70 -15.53 26.18
C ILE A 279 0.91 -16.58 26.97
N ARG A 280 0.50 -17.67 26.33
CA ARG A 280 -0.29 -18.74 26.96
C ARG A 280 0.46 -19.52 28.06
N ARG A 281 1.77 -19.44 28.11
CA ARG A 281 2.56 -20.00 29.22
C ARG A 281 2.65 -19.10 30.46
N GLN A 282 2.11 -17.86 30.37
CA GLN A 282 2.18 -16.93 31.48
C GLN A 282 0.97 -17.06 32.42
N PRO A 283 1.18 -16.94 33.74
CA PRO A 283 0.10 -17.07 34.72
C PRO A 283 -1.07 -16.12 34.46
N GLY A 284 -2.28 -16.67 34.35
CA GLY A 284 -3.52 -15.93 34.09
C GLY A 284 -3.77 -15.56 32.63
N LEU A 285 -2.89 -16.01 31.70
CA LEU A 285 -3.01 -15.73 30.26
C LEU A 285 -3.20 -17.01 29.41
N GLU A 286 -3.40 -18.17 30.05
CA GLU A 286 -3.49 -19.50 29.41
C GLU A 286 -4.62 -19.59 28.37
N HIS A 287 -5.68 -18.81 28.56
CA HIS A 287 -6.89 -18.79 27.72
C HIS A 287 -6.86 -17.75 26.60
N ILE A 288 -5.78 -16.99 26.47
CA ILE A 288 -5.71 -15.93 25.45
C ILE A 288 -5.68 -16.53 24.05
N GLU A 289 -6.50 -15.97 23.16
CA GLU A 289 -6.63 -16.40 21.79
C GLU A 289 -6.32 -15.26 20.80
N VAL A 290 -5.92 -15.63 19.60
CA VAL A 290 -5.86 -14.71 18.45
C VAL A 290 -7.27 -14.54 17.91
N THR A 291 -7.83 -13.33 18.02
CA THR A 291 -9.20 -13.01 17.56
C THR A 291 -9.25 -12.64 16.09
N SER A 292 -8.19 -12.05 15.57
CA SER A 292 -8.02 -11.76 14.14
C SER A 292 -6.55 -11.53 13.79
N SER A 293 -6.24 -11.62 12.51
CA SER A 293 -4.91 -11.34 11.98
C SER A 293 -5.02 -10.65 10.63
N ALA A 294 -4.09 -9.76 10.33
CA ALA A 294 -3.93 -9.21 9.00
C ALA A 294 -3.70 -10.32 7.96
N LYS A 295 -4.19 -10.13 6.76
CA LYS A 295 -3.99 -11.08 5.65
C LYS A 295 -2.54 -11.13 5.20
N GLU A 296 -1.87 -9.98 5.19
CA GLU A 296 -0.49 -9.84 4.74
C GLU A 296 0.36 -9.06 5.74
N VAL A 297 1.65 -9.28 5.69
CA VAL A 297 2.64 -8.42 6.36
C VAL A 297 2.66 -7.06 5.67
N GLY A 298 2.60 -6.01 6.45
CA GLY A 298 2.78 -4.63 6.00
C GLY A 298 4.24 -4.36 5.67
N VAL A 299 4.62 -4.44 4.39
CA VAL A 299 5.98 -4.19 3.92
C VAL A 299 6.20 -2.68 3.77
N ARG A 300 7.25 -2.14 4.42
CA ARG A 300 7.59 -0.72 4.35
C ARG A 300 8.30 -0.36 3.06
N GLU A 301 9.29 -1.16 2.68
CA GLU A 301 10.10 -0.88 1.49
C GLU A 301 10.67 -2.16 0.86
N THR A 302 10.85 -2.13 -0.46
CA THR A 302 11.59 -3.13 -1.23
C THR A 302 12.35 -2.43 -2.35
N TYR A 303 11.65 -2.08 -3.44
CA TYR A 303 12.22 -1.42 -4.61
C TYR A 303 11.67 -0.01 -4.78
N ARG A 304 12.51 0.87 -5.31
CA ARG A 304 12.16 2.21 -5.76
C ARG A 304 12.66 2.44 -7.18
N VAL A 305 11.86 3.10 -7.99
CA VAL A 305 12.29 3.46 -9.35
C VAL A 305 13.44 4.48 -9.31
N ILE A 306 14.32 4.46 -10.30
CA ILE A 306 15.22 5.57 -10.56
C ILE A 306 14.41 6.62 -11.34
N GLY A 307 13.99 7.69 -10.65
CA GLY A 307 13.24 8.80 -11.24
C GLY A 307 14.17 9.86 -11.85
N GLU A 308 13.58 10.80 -12.59
CA GLU A 308 14.30 11.96 -13.17
C GLU A 308 14.89 12.85 -12.06
N LYS A 309 14.24 12.94 -10.92
CA LYS A 309 14.73 13.60 -9.71
C LYS A 309 14.78 12.65 -8.52
N THR A 310 15.54 13.02 -7.52
CA THR A 310 15.62 12.29 -6.25
C THR A 310 15.34 13.26 -5.12
N ILE A 311 14.49 12.85 -4.17
CA ILE A 311 14.26 13.62 -2.95
C ILE A 311 15.36 13.26 -1.96
N SER A 312 16.18 14.23 -1.54
CA SER A 312 17.16 14.04 -0.47
C SER A 312 16.51 14.19 0.90
N GLU A 313 17.06 13.52 1.93
CA GLU A 313 16.61 13.72 3.31
C GLU A 313 16.79 15.17 3.75
N GLU A 314 17.93 15.77 3.38
CA GLU A 314 18.27 17.14 3.73
C GLU A 314 17.24 18.12 3.18
N ASP A 315 16.95 18.09 1.87
CA ASP A 315 15.96 18.95 1.22
C ASP A 315 14.56 18.73 1.80
N TYR A 316 14.20 17.48 2.03
CA TYR A 316 12.89 17.11 2.59
C TYR A 316 12.69 17.72 4.00
N LEU A 317 13.66 17.55 4.89
CA LEU A 317 13.59 18.04 6.27
C LEU A 317 13.75 19.58 6.33
N ALA A 318 14.52 20.17 5.44
CA ALA A 318 14.68 21.62 5.32
C ALA A 318 13.43 22.29 4.76
N GLY A 319 12.52 21.54 4.14
CA GLY A 319 11.33 22.06 3.48
C GLY A 319 11.67 22.82 2.19
N TYR A 320 12.69 22.34 1.45
CA TYR A 320 12.97 22.84 0.12
C TYR A 320 11.81 22.56 -0.83
N ILE A 321 11.43 23.55 -1.62
CA ILE A 321 10.30 23.47 -2.56
C ILE A 321 10.86 23.51 -3.98
N PRO A 322 10.95 22.36 -4.68
CA PRO A 322 11.37 22.32 -6.08
C PRO A 322 10.32 22.96 -6.99
N GLU A 323 10.74 23.46 -8.17
CA GLU A 323 9.84 24.12 -9.14
C GLU A 323 8.69 23.21 -9.59
N ASP A 324 8.95 21.90 -9.71
CA ASP A 324 7.98 20.87 -10.07
C ASP A 324 7.30 20.21 -8.87
N ALA A 325 7.21 20.89 -7.72
CA ALA A 325 6.56 20.37 -6.53
C ALA A 325 5.06 20.13 -6.78
N LEU A 326 4.60 18.90 -6.60
CA LEU A 326 3.20 18.51 -6.77
C LEU A 326 2.43 18.37 -5.48
N SER A 327 3.10 17.94 -4.41
CA SER A 327 2.45 17.56 -3.16
C SER A 327 3.31 17.86 -1.96
N TRP A 328 2.67 17.77 -0.80
CA TRP A 328 3.30 17.97 0.50
C TRP A 328 3.32 16.68 1.30
N SER A 329 4.29 16.58 2.19
CA SER A 329 4.35 15.54 3.21
C SER A 329 4.86 16.14 4.52
N TYR A 330 4.30 15.69 5.64
CA TYR A 330 4.73 16.10 6.98
C TYR A 330 5.18 14.91 7.82
N TRP A 331 5.27 13.72 7.22
CA TRP A 331 5.77 12.55 7.92
C TRP A 331 7.26 12.74 8.22
N MET A 332 7.67 12.49 9.46
CA MET A 332 9.07 12.51 9.83
C MET A 332 9.87 11.44 9.05
N VAL A 333 11.19 11.56 9.03
CA VAL A 333 12.04 10.43 8.67
C VAL A 333 11.95 9.42 9.79
N ASP A 334 11.38 8.26 9.50
CA ASP A 334 11.09 7.21 10.46
C ASP A 334 11.71 5.90 9.97
N GLN A 335 12.84 5.56 10.54
CA GLN A 335 13.66 4.42 10.15
C GLN A 335 13.68 3.38 11.25
N HIS A 336 12.89 2.32 11.07
CA HIS A 336 12.86 1.18 11.96
C HIS A 336 14.08 0.29 11.79
N ASN A 337 14.67 -0.13 12.90
CA ASN A 337 15.81 -1.04 12.88
C ASN A 337 15.34 -2.49 12.65
N ALA A 338 15.98 -3.19 11.71
CA ALA A 338 15.62 -4.57 11.35
C ALA A 338 16.01 -5.62 12.40
N SER A 339 16.92 -5.30 13.32
CA SER A 339 17.49 -6.24 14.30
C SER A 339 17.22 -5.86 15.76
N THR A 340 16.70 -4.66 16.00
CA THR A 340 16.40 -4.17 17.35
C THR A 340 15.01 -3.54 17.40
N SER A 341 14.54 -3.22 18.60
CA SER A 341 13.25 -2.53 18.81
C SER A 341 13.29 -1.01 18.58
N GLY A 342 14.42 -0.47 18.09
CA GLY A 342 14.58 0.99 17.92
C GLY A 342 14.10 1.51 16.57
N ALA A 343 13.80 2.80 16.55
CA ALA A 343 13.59 3.57 15.33
C ALA A 343 14.34 4.90 15.41
N ARG A 344 14.91 5.34 14.27
CA ARG A 344 15.45 6.70 14.12
C ARG A 344 14.32 7.59 13.63
N LEU A 345 13.94 8.58 14.43
CA LEU A 345 12.95 9.57 14.06
C LEU A 345 13.65 10.92 13.87
N VAL A 346 13.46 11.55 12.71
CA VAL A 346 13.95 12.91 12.45
C VAL A 346 12.80 13.76 11.94
N PHE A 347 12.48 14.78 12.70
CA PHE A 347 11.34 15.64 12.42
C PHE A 347 11.75 16.85 11.57
N HIS A 348 10.78 17.40 10.85
CA HIS A 348 10.95 18.68 10.18
C HIS A 348 11.26 19.81 11.18
N LYS A 349 12.02 20.81 10.74
CA LYS A 349 12.18 22.05 11.50
C LYS A 349 10.84 22.75 11.63
N GLU A 350 10.71 23.61 12.63
CA GLU A 350 9.50 24.39 12.87
C GLU A 350 9.03 25.14 11.60
N GLY A 351 7.74 25.06 11.31
CA GLY A 351 7.12 25.66 10.12
C GLY A 351 7.46 24.97 8.79
N LYS A 352 8.30 23.93 8.77
CA LYS A 352 8.72 23.23 7.55
C LYS A 352 7.87 21.98 7.29
N LYS A 353 7.75 21.62 6.02
CA LYS A 353 7.13 20.39 5.51
C LYS A 353 7.84 19.97 4.23
N GLY A 354 7.89 18.69 3.94
CA GLY A 354 8.51 18.16 2.73
C GLY A 354 7.68 18.44 1.49
N ALA A 355 8.35 18.74 0.39
CA ALA A 355 7.74 18.86 -0.94
C ALA A 355 8.12 17.65 -1.81
N ILE A 356 7.18 17.17 -2.61
CA ILE A 356 7.37 16.04 -3.51
C ILE A 356 7.36 16.53 -4.95
N PRO A 357 8.50 16.45 -5.68
CA PRO A 357 8.58 16.86 -7.07
C PRO A 357 8.00 15.81 -8.02
N LEU A 358 7.44 16.25 -9.15
CA LEU A 358 7.00 15.38 -10.23
C LEU A 358 8.15 14.49 -10.73
N GLY A 359 9.33 15.03 -10.92
CA GLY A 359 10.48 14.28 -11.41
C GLY A 359 10.88 13.07 -10.58
N ALA A 360 10.53 13.00 -9.29
CA ALA A 360 10.74 11.82 -8.47
C ALA A 360 9.78 10.66 -8.80
N MET A 361 8.65 10.97 -9.42
CA MET A 361 7.60 10.03 -9.82
C MET A 361 7.73 9.59 -11.30
N LEU A 362 8.54 10.28 -12.08
CA LEU A 362 8.80 9.97 -13.49
C LEU A 362 9.95 8.97 -13.61
N PRO A 363 9.71 7.72 -14.04
CA PRO A 363 10.78 6.74 -14.26
C PRO A 363 11.73 7.24 -15.36
N LYS A 364 13.02 7.29 -15.06
CA LYS A 364 14.02 7.80 -16.01
C LYS A 364 14.03 6.97 -17.29
N GLY A 365 13.86 7.65 -18.43
CA GLY A 365 13.88 7.04 -19.76
C GLY A 365 12.60 6.28 -20.14
N ILE A 366 11.53 6.32 -19.34
CA ILE A 366 10.26 5.67 -19.64
C ILE A 366 9.17 6.73 -19.81
N GLY A 367 8.67 6.89 -21.02
CA GLY A 367 7.56 7.81 -21.28
C GLY A 367 6.17 7.22 -20.99
N ASN A 368 5.20 8.10 -20.77
CA ASN A 368 3.80 7.76 -20.51
C ASN A 368 3.60 6.88 -19.27
N MET A 369 4.41 7.11 -18.24
CA MET A 369 4.33 6.37 -16.97
C MET A 369 4.67 7.26 -15.78
N LEU A 370 3.89 7.09 -14.71
CA LEU A 370 4.15 7.63 -13.38
C LEU A 370 4.27 6.52 -12.37
N VAL A 371 5.12 6.68 -11.36
CA VAL A 371 5.20 5.78 -10.20
C VAL A 371 4.67 6.50 -8.98
N ALA A 372 3.63 5.95 -8.36
CA ALA A 372 2.98 6.52 -7.19
C ALA A 372 3.17 5.65 -5.94
N GLY A 373 2.97 6.24 -4.76
CA GLY A 373 3.13 5.54 -3.48
C GLY A 373 4.61 5.34 -3.12
N ARG A 374 4.93 4.25 -2.43
CA ARG A 374 6.30 4.02 -1.90
C ARG A 374 7.36 3.66 -2.96
N GLY A 375 6.97 3.46 -4.22
CA GLY A 375 7.86 3.03 -5.32
C GLY A 375 8.68 4.13 -5.97
N PHE A 376 8.42 5.41 -5.71
CA PHE A 376 9.15 6.50 -6.35
C PHE A 376 10.49 6.86 -5.66
N ARG A 377 11.28 7.73 -6.30
CA ARG A 377 12.67 7.97 -5.94
C ARG A 377 12.85 8.89 -4.74
N VAL A 378 13.37 8.32 -3.64
CA VAL A 378 13.94 9.03 -2.50
C VAL A 378 15.34 8.50 -2.22
N THR A 379 16.21 9.29 -1.57
CA THR A 379 17.53 8.80 -1.15
C THR A 379 17.39 7.65 -0.14
N MET A 380 18.47 6.93 0.08
CA MET A 380 18.51 5.73 0.95
C MET A 380 18.13 5.99 2.41
N VAL A 381 18.05 7.24 2.83
CA VAL A 381 17.52 7.60 4.14
C VAL A 381 16.02 7.80 4.02
N GLN A 382 15.32 7.01 4.71
CA GLN A 382 13.96 6.56 4.50
C GLN A 382 12.94 7.57 4.97
N ILE A 383 12.36 8.25 4.00
CA ILE A 383 11.06 8.91 4.17
C ILE A 383 10.02 7.79 4.05
N LEU A 384 9.30 7.50 5.11
CA LEU A 384 8.45 6.31 5.21
C LEU A 384 7.28 6.26 4.20
N PRO A 385 6.85 5.04 3.84
CA PRO A 385 5.69 4.79 2.98
C PRO A 385 4.38 5.44 3.44
N CYS A 386 4.25 5.78 4.73
CA CYS A 386 3.04 6.45 5.24
C CYS A 386 2.88 7.88 4.73
N ALA A 387 3.97 8.62 4.54
CA ALA A 387 3.94 9.92 3.89
C ALA A 387 3.42 9.85 2.45
N PHE A 388 3.65 8.72 1.79
CA PHE A 388 3.40 8.52 0.37
C PHE A 388 2.05 7.90 0.04
N ARG A 389 1.28 7.52 1.04
CA ARG A 389 -0.13 7.17 0.84
C ARG A 389 -0.94 8.38 0.35
N HIS A 390 -0.40 9.58 0.51
CA HIS A 390 -1.08 10.84 0.21
C HIS A 390 -0.71 11.47 -1.14
N LEU A 391 0.32 10.99 -1.83
CA LEU A 391 0.86 11.63 -3.02
C LEU A 391 0.01 11.55 -4.28
N ALA A 392 -0.86 10.56 -4.36
CA ALA A 392 -1.80 10.47 -5.47
C ALA A 392 -2.91 11.55 -5.46
N TRP A 393 -2.83 12.53 -4.57
CA TRP A 393 -3.95 13.33 -4.12
C TRP A 393 -4.01 14.75 -4.64
N GLN A 394 -2.93 15.26 -5.21
CA GLN A 394 -2.90 16.61 -5.77
C GLN A 394 -2.86 16.61 -7.31
N TRP A 395 -3.37 15.55 -7.93
CA TRP A 395 -3.54 15.47 -9.38
C TRP A 395 -4.45 16.57 -9.95
N ASP A 396 -5.27 17.23 -9.12
CA ASP A 396 -6.08 18.38 -9.54
C ASP A 396 -5.23 19.55 -10.10
N ARG A 397 -3.90 19.52 -9.92
CA ARG A 397 -2.96 20.52 -10.45
C ARG A 397 -2.20 20.07 -11.68
N LEU A 398 -2.27 18.81 -12.04
CA LEU A 398 -1.76 18.32 -13.32
C LEU A 398 -2.83 18.47 -14.39
N GLN A 399 -3.12 19.70 -14.79
CA GLN A 399 -3.71 19.97 -16.09
C GLN A 399 -2.60 19.78 -17.14
N VAL A 400 -2.54 18.61 -17.75
CA VAL A 400 -1.74 18.32 -18.94
C VAL A 400 -2.70 17.97 -20.06
#